data_0bdd1885d12e6965b260cfd169609eaf
#
_entry.id   0bdd1885d12e6965b260cfd169609eaf
#
_cell.length_a   1.000
_cell.length_b   1.000
_cell.length_c   1.000
_cell.angle_alpha   90.00
_cell.angle_beta   90.00
_cell.angle_gamma   90.00
#
_symmetry.space_group_name_H-M   'P 1'
#
loop_
_entity.id
_entity.type
_entity.pdbx_description
1 polymer ?
#
loop_
_entity_poly.entity_id
_entity_poly.type
_entity_poly.pdbx_seq_one_letter_code
_entity_poly.pdbx_strand_id
1 'polypeptide(L)'
;MAILPIITAPDPRLKRISEPVDKVDAEVRRLMDDMLETMYAAPGIGLAAPQVGALKRVIVLDIAREDEEPQPLKMANPEIIWVSEEDATYNEGCLSLPEHYADVSRPAACKVRYLDYQNEIRVLEADGLLATCVQHEIDHLDGVLFVDHLTALKRNIILRKLLKAKKSDQPISA
;
A
#
# COMPACT_ATOMS: atom_id res chain seq x y z
N MET A 1 -12.88 -6.05 14.94
CA MET A 1 -12.13 -5.27 13.94
C MET A 1 -11.91 -3.86 14.44
N ALA A 2 -10.77 -3.27 14.12
CA ALA A 2 -10.40 -1.94 14.61
C ALA A 2 -9.87 -1.07 13.47
N ILE A 3 -10.08 0.25 13.58
CA ILE A 3 -9.48 1.22 12.68
C ILE A 3 -8.14 1.65 13.28
N LEU A 4 -7.07 1.44 12.52
CA LEU A 4 -5.72 1.73 12.95
C LEU A 4 -5.27 3.11 12.46
N PRO A 5 -4.43 3.83 13.21
CA PRO A 5 -3.84 5.08 12.71
C PRO A 5 -2.95 4.83 11.49
N ILE A 6 -3.10 5.65 10.45
CA ILE A 6 -2.26 5.59 9.27
C ILE A 6 -1.06 6.50 9.45
N ILE A 7 0.13 5.95 9.28
CA ILE A 7 1.40 6.69 9.34
C ILE A 7 1.56 7.48 8.05
N THR A 8 2.02 8.73 8.18
CA THR A 8 2.24 9.59 7.01
C THR A 8 3.72 9.93 6.84
N ALA A 9 4.13 10.12 5.58
CA ALA A 9 5.48 10.53 5.26
C ALA A 9 5.77 11.92 5.90
N PRO A 10 6.97 12.18 6.34
CA PRO A 10 8.21 11.42 6.13
C PRO A 10 8.58 10.45 7.28
N ASP A 11 7.63 9.81 7.92
CA ASP A 11 7.94 8.85 8.99
C ASP A 11 8.91 7.76 8.47
N PRO A 12 10.05 7.54 9.15
CA PRO A 12 11.07 6.61 8.66
C PRO A 12 10.63 5.16 8.58
N ARG A 13 9.55 4.77 9.28
CA ARG A 13 9.03 3.39 9.21
C ARG A 13 8.53 3.05 7.81
N LEU A 14 8.09 4.03 7.02
CA LEU A 14 7.63 3.83 5.65
C LEU A 14 8.77 3.44 4.69
N LYS A 15 10.02 3.67 5.08
CA LYS A 15 11.20 3.36 4.28
C LYS A 15 11.91 2.07 4.71
N ARG A 16 11.35 1.34 5.66
CA ARG A 16 11.91 0.08 6.11
C ARG A 16 11.40 -1.10 5.29
N ILE A 17 12.24 -2.13 5.18
CA ILE A 17 11.85 -3.39 4.57
C ILE A 17 11.07 -4.21 5.61
N SER A 18 9.88 -4.66 5.24
CA SER A 18 9.03 -5.49 6.10
C SER A 18 9.48 -6.94 6.07
N GLU A 19 9.27 -7.64 7.18
CA GLU A 19 9.64 -9.03 7.33
C GLU A 19 8.50 -9.97 6.90
N PRO A 20 8.82 -11.13 6.27
CA PRO A 20 7.80 -12.11 5.96
C PRO A 20 7.18 -12.69 7.23
N VAL A 21 5.94 -13.15 7.11
CA VAL A 21 5.26 -13.92 8.17
C VAL A 21 5.49 -15.41 7.94
N ASP A 22 5.58 -16.19 9.00
CA ASP A 22 5.76 -17.65 8.89
C ASP A 22 4.51 -18.33 8.33
N LYS A 23 3.34 -17.84 8.75
CA LYS A 23 2.03 -18.37 8.31
C LYS A 23 0.95 -17.34 8.59
N VAL A 24 -0.20 -17.51 7.96
CA VAL A 24 -1.39 -16.71 8.24
C VAL A 24 -2.13 -17.37 9.40
N ASP A 25 -1.79 -16.97 10.61
CA ASP A 25 -2.41 -17.39 11.85
C ASP A 25 -3.50 -16.38 12.30
N ALA A 26 -4.04 -16.58 13.49
CA ALA A 26 -5.07 -15.72 14.04
C ALA A 26 -4.62 -14.25 14.18
N GLU A 27 -3.36 -14.03 14.54
CA GLU A 27 -2.79 -12.68 14.69
C GLU A 27 -2.70 -11.97 13.32
N VAL A 28 -2.20 -12.67 12.30
CA VAL A 28 -2.10 -12.12 10.94
C VAL A 28 -3.49 -11.86 10.36
N ARG A 29 -4.46 -12.76 10.58
CA ARG A 29 -5.85 -12.54 10.15
C ARG A 29 -6.45 -11.30 10.80
N ARG A 30 -6.21 -11.09 12.08
CA ARG A 30 -6.68 -9.90 12.79
C ARG A 30 -6.07 -8.63 12.18
N LEU A 31 -4.78 -8.67 11.87
CA LEU A 31 -4.11 -7.55 11.20
C LEU A 31 -4.74 -7.28 9.84
N MET A 32 -4.98 -8.31 9.03
CA MET A 32 -5.65 -8.18 7.73
C MET A 32 -7.03 -7.56 7.85
N ASP A 33 -7.82 -8.01 8.83
CA ASP A 33 -9.18 -7.50 9.05
C ASP A 33 -9.16 -6.04 9.49
N ASP A 34 -8.27 -5.68 10.41
CA ASP A 34 -8.11 -4.30 10.88
C ASP A 34 -7.61 -3.38 9.77
N MET A 35 -6.68 -3.86 8.95
CA MET A 35 -6.18 -3.11 7.79
C MET A 35 -7.28 -2.86 6.77
N LEU A 36 -8.10 -3.86 6.48
CA LEU A 36 -9.18 -3.73 5.51
C LEU A 36 -10.23 -2.71 5.99
N GLU A 37 -10.62 -2.78 7.25
CA GLU A 37 -11.53 -1.81 7.85
C GLU A 37 -10.94 -0.39 7.82
N THR A 38 -9.66 -0.26 8.15
CA THR A 38 -8.94 1.02 8.12
C THR A 38 -8.91 1.60 6.69
N MET A 39 -8.62 0.74 5.71
CA MET A 39 -8.61 1.12 4.30
C MET A 39 -9.96 1.66 3.83
N TYR A 40 -11.04 0.96 4.14
CA TYR A 40 -12.38 1.40 3.77
C TYR A 40 -12.79 2.72 4.46
N ALA A 41 -12.39 2.90 5.70
CA ALA A 41 -12.70 4.12 6.45
C ALA A 41 -11.93 5.34 5.93
N ALA A 42 -10.74 5.15 5.36
CA ALA A 42 -9.86 6.24 4.93
C ALA A 42 -10.32 7.12 3.76
N PRO A 43 -11.19 6.81 2.76
CA PRO A 43 -11.34 5.59 2.00
C PRO A 43 -10.21 5.39 0.99
N GLY A 44 -9.73 4.19 0.88
CA GLY A 44 -8.66 3.83 -0.05
C GLY A 44 -8.94 2.51 -0.75
N ILE A 45 -8.11 2.18 -1.74
CA ILE A 45 -8.22 0.95 -2.51
C ILE A 45 -7.12 -0.07 -2.18
N GLY A 46 -6.12 0.34 -1.42
CA GLY A 46 -5.05 -0.52 -0.98
C GLY A 46 -4.40 0.00 0.30
N LEU A 47 -3.82 -0.90 1.07
CA LEU A 47 -3.10 -0.55 2.29
C LEU A 47 -2.09 -1.65 2.60
N ALA A 48 -0.87 -1.23 2.97
CA ALA A 48 0.20 -2.14 3.39
C ALA A 48 0.45 -2.03 4.89
N ALA A 49 0.83 -3.12 5.52
CA ALA A 49 1.03 -3.18 6.96
C ALA A 49 1.99 -2.12 7.53
N PRO A 50 3.11 -1.76 6.86
CA PRO A 50 3.95 -0.67 7.37
C PRO A 50 3.23 0.65 7.55
N GLN A 51 2.18 0.92 6.76
CA GLN A 51 1.41 2.16 6.85
C GLN A 51 0.60 2.27 8.16
N VAL A 52 0.41 1.17 8.85
CA VAL A 52 -0.23 1.13 10.18
C VAL A 52 0.76 0.73 11.28
N GLY A 53 2.05 0.77 10.99
CA GLY A 53 3.11 0.53 11.97
C GLY A 53 3.52 -0.92 12.13
N ALA A 54 2.96 -1.85 11.36
CA ALA A 54 3.32 -3.26 11.40
C ALA A 54 4.31 -3.58 10.28
N LEU A 55 5.57 -3.85 10.63
CA LEU A 55 6.61 -4.13 9.63
C LEU A 55 6.58 -5.59 9.20
N LYS A 56 5.44 -6.01 8.70
CA LYS A 56 5.17 -7.36 8.18
C LYS A 56 4.74 -7.29 6.73
N ARG A 57 5.06 -8.33 5.97
CA ARG A 57 4.71 -8.41 4.55
C ARG A 57 3.25 -8.83 4.38
N VAL A 58 2.36 -7.90 4.70
CA VAL A 58 0.91 -8.07 4.59
C VAL A 58 0.33 -6.86 3.88
N ILE A 59 -0.54 -7.10 2.90
CA ILE A 59 -1.26 -6.05 2.19
C ILE A 59 -2.74 -6.43 2.06
N VAL A 60 -3.58 -5.41 1.94
CA VAL A 60 -5.00 -5.58 1.59
C VAL A 60 -5.32 -4.64 0.45
N LEU A 61 -6.25 -5.03 -0.41
CA LEU A 61 -6.72 -4.17 -1.50
C LEU A 61 -8.14 -4.56 -1.93
N ASP A 62 -8.84 -3.56 -2.46
CA ASP A 62 -10.17 -3.74 -3.04
C ASP A 62 -10.38 -2.59 -4.03
N ILE A 63 -10.38 -2.91 -5.32
CA ILE A 63 -10.57 -1.91 -6.38
C ILE A 63 -12.02 -1.76 -6.82
N ALA A 64 -12.96 -2.49 -6.19
CA ALA A 64 -14.38 -2.37 -6.50
C ALA A 64 -14.86 -0.93 -6.21
N ARG A 65 -15.71 -0.40 -7.09
CA ARG A 65 -16.32 0.92 -6.92
C ARG A 65 -17.44 0.87 -5.89
N GLU A 66 -17.88 2.03 -5.42
CA GLU A 66 -18.94 2.14 -4.42
C GLU A 66 -20.24 1.44 -4.85
N ASP A 67 -20.55 1.42 -6.15
CA ASP A 67 -21.74 0.79 -6.72
C ASP A 67 -21.54 -0.69 -7.08
N GLU A 68 -20.35 -1.22 -6.83
CA GLU A 68 -20.02 -2.63 -7.11
C GLU A 68 -19.93 -3.42 -5.81
N GLU A 69 -20.08 -4.74 -5.92
CA GLU A 69 -19.86 -5.65 -4.80
C GLU A 69 -18.40 -5.59 -4.35
N PRO A 70 -18.13 -5.49 -3.03
CA PRO A 70 -16.76 -5.55 -2.53
C PRO A 70 -16.03 -6.83 -2.96
N GLN A 71 -14.77 -6.69 -3.38
CA GLN A 71 -13.91 -7.80 -3.76
C GLN A 71 -12.56 -7.67 -3.05
N PRO A 72 -12.55 -7.76 -1.71
CA PRO A 72 -11.33 -7.57 -0.95
C PRO A 72 -10.33 -8.70 -1.19
N LEU A 73 -9.05 -8.34 -1.31
CA LEU A 73 -7.94 -9.26 -1.36
C LEU A 73 -7.07 -9.02 -0.12
N LYS A 74 -6.74 -10.10 0.57
CA LYS A 74 -5.87 -10.10 1.75
C LYS A 74 -4.68 -11.00 1.45
N MET A 75 -3.49 -10.43 1.47
CA MET A 75 -2.29 -11.13 1.03
C MET A 75 -1.19 -11.07 2.08
N ALA A 76 -0.60 -12.22 2.37
CA ALA A 76 0.63 -12.32 3.15
C ALA A 76 1.77 -12.80 2.25
N ASN A 77 2.97 -12.27 2.49
CA ASN A 77 4.17 -12.58 1.72
C ASN A 77 3.97 -12.50 0.21
N PRO A 78 3.35 -11.43 -0.32
CA PRO A 78 3.15 -11.31 -1.76
C PRO A 78 4.48 -11.16 -2.47
N GLU A 79 4.61 -11.87 -3.60
CA GLU A 79 5.82 -11.86 -4.43
C GLU A 79 5.41 -11.75 -5.89
N ILE A 80 5.97 -10.76 -6.59
CA ILE A 80 5.76 -10.61 -8.02
C ILE A 80 6.60 -11.66 -8.73
N ILE A 81 5.93 -12.60 -9.43
CA ILE A 81 6.60 -13.70 -10.12
C ILE A 81 6.66 -13.49 -11.64
N TRP A 82 5.96 -12.51 -12.17
CA TRP A 82 5.98 -12.16 -13.59
C TRP A 82 5.45 -10.74 -13.77
N VAL A 83 6.02 -10.01 -14.72
CA VAL A 83 5.54 -8.71 -15.17
C VAL A 83 5.50 -8.66 -16.69
N SER A 84 4.57 -7.88 -17.25
CA SER A 84 4.49 -7.64 -18.70
C SER A 84 5.64 -6.75 -19.16
N GLU A 85 5.97 -6.85 -20.45
CA GLU A 85 6.94 -5.95 -21.10
C GLU A 85 6.34 -4.55 -21.29
N GLU A 86 5.04 -4.48 -21.51
CA GLU A 86 4.33 -3.22 -21.67
C GLU A 86 4.10 -2.54 -20.33
N ASP A 87 4.24 -1.21 -20.31
CA ASP A 87 3.94 -0.39 -19.15
C ASP A 87 2.60 0.32 -19.31
N ALA A 88 1.99 0.65 -18.17
CA ALA A 88 0.83 1.52 -18.09
C ALA A 88 1.11 2.65 -17.11
N THR A 89 0.55 3.81 -17.38
CA THR A 89 0.72 4.98 -16.52
C THR A 89 -0.61 5.31 -15.86
N TYR A 90 -0.59 5.42 -14.54
CA TYR A 90 -1.74 5.84 -13.74
C TYR A 90 -1.36 6.99 -12.83
N ASN A 91 -2.33 7.86 -12.55
CA ASN A 91 -2.17 8.90 -11.53
C ASN A 91 -2.34 8.24 -10.16
N GLU A 92 -1.24 8.09 -9.43
CA GLU A 92 -1.21 7.42 -8.13
C GLU A 92 -1.23 8.40 -6.98
N GLY A 93 -1.91 8.00 -5.92
CA GLY A 93 -1.88 8.65 -4.62
C GLY A 93 -1.69 7.59 -3.54
N CYS A 94 -1.52 8.02 -2.31
CA CYS A 94 -1.28 7.12 -1.18
C CYS A 94 -1.84 7.71 0.10
N LEU A 95 -2.47 6.88 0.93
CA LEU A 95 -3.01 7.31 2.23
C LEU A 95 -1.91 7.86 3.16
N SER A 96 -0.66 7.42 2.97
CA SER A 96 0.51 7.93 3.71
C SER A 96 1.11 9.22 3.15
N LEU A 97 0.64 9.67 1.97
CA LEU A 97 1.03 10.93 1.35
C LEU A 97 -0.25 11.72 0.98
N PRO A 98 -1.01 12.19 1.98
CA PRO A 98 -2.34 12.76 1.74
C PRO A 98 -2.28 13.98 0.82
N GLU A 99 -3.24 14.09 -0.09
CA GLU A 99 -3.43 15.20 -1.03
C GLU A 99 -2.37 15.34 -2.11
N HIS A 100 -1.46 14.37 -2.25
CA HIS A 100 -0.44 14.36 -3.30
C HIS A 100 -0.66 13.21 -4.26
N TYR A 101 -0.56 13.52 -5.55
CA TYR A 101 -0.76 12.58 -6.66
C TYR A 101 0.29 12.83 -7.73
N ALA A 102 0.67 11.79 -8.44
CA ALA A 102 1.57 11.91 -9.58
C ALA A 102 1.41 10.71 -10.51
N ASP A 103 1.72 10.92 -11.78
CA ASP A 103 1.73 9.84 -12.74
C ASP A 103 2.94 8.92 -12.51
N VAL A 104 2.66 7.62 -12.43
CA VAL A 104 3.67 6.59 -12.25
C VAL A 104 3.48 5.54 -13.33
N SER A 105 4.57 5.17 -14.01
CA SER A 105 4.58 4.08 -14.99
C SER A 105 5.05 2.80 -14.33
N ARG A 106 4.27 1.74 -14.52
CA ARG A 106 4.56 0.40 -14.01
C ARG A 106 4.22 -0.64 -15.06
N PRO A 107 4.75 -1.87 -14.96
CA PRO A 107 4.25 -2.95 -15.81
C PRO A 107 2.73 -3.00 -15.82
N ALA A 108 2.14 -3.12 -17.02
CA ALA A 108 0.69 -3.07 -17.21
C ALA A 108 -0.03 -4.28 -16.62
N ALA A 109 0.68 -5.41 -16.52
CA ALA A 109 0.15 -6.65 -15.96
C ALA A 109 1.23 -7.35 -15.13
N CYS A 110 0.80 -8.13 -14.15
CA CYS A 110 1.71 -8.90 -13.32
C CYS A 110 1.03 -10.15 -12.77
N LYS A 111 1.84 -11.07 -12.26
CA LYS A 111 1.38 -12.22 -11.49
C LYS A 111 2.01 -12.17 -10.12
N VAL A 112 1.20 -12.37 -9.09
CA VAL A 112 1.61 -12.28 -7.69
C VAL A 112 1.29 -13.59 -6.99
N ARG A 113 2.29 -14.22 -6.40
CA ARG A 113 2.12 -15.38 -5.54
C ARG A 113 2.05 -14.91 -4.09
N TYR A 114 1.10 -15.42 -3.33
CA TYR A 114 0.87 -14.99 -1.96
C TYR A 114 0.19 -16.07 -1.12
N LEU A 115 0.20 -15.91 0.20
CA LEU A 115 -0.63 -16.67 1.13
C LEU A 115 -1.94 -15.90 1.35
N ASP A 116 -3.06 -16.60 1.19
CA ASP A 116 -4.38 -16.02 1.40
C ASP A 116 -4.81 -16.06 2.88
N TYR A 117 -6.04 -15.64 3.16
CA TYR A 117 -6.59 -15.59 4.51
C TYR A 117 -6.67 -16.98 5.16
N GLN A 118 -6.78 -18.05 4.38
CA GLN A 118 -6.80 -19.42 4.85
C GLN A 118 -5.42 -20.08 4.91
N ASN A 119 -4.34 -19.28 4.76
CA ASN A 119 -2.96 -19.78 4.74
C ASN A 119 -2.67 -20.74 3.57
N GLU A 120 -3.33 -20.53 2.44
CA GLU A 120 -3.11 -21.29 1.22
C GLU A 120 -2.38 -20.46 0.17
N ILE A 121 -1.51 -21.10 -0.60
CA ILE A 121 -0.78 -20.43 -1.68
C ILE A 121 -1.74 -20.16 -2.85
N ARG A 122 -1.77 -18.90 -3.28
CA ARG A 122 -2.57 -18.45 -4.43
C ARG A 122 -1.69 -17.67 -5.40
N VAL A 123 -2.12 -17.59 -6.64
CA VAL A 123 -1.52 -16.75 -7.67
C VAL A 123 -2.60 -15.82 -8.21
N LEU A 124 -2.36 -14.51 -8.10
CA LEU A 124 -3.19 -13.49 -8.70
C LEU A 124 -2.63 -13.12 -10.06
N GLU A 125 -3.46 -13.16 -11.11
CA GLU A 125 -3.16 -12.56 -12.41
C GLU A 125 -3.86 -11.21 -12.46
N ALA A 126 -3.09 -10.12 -12.57
CA ALA A 126 -3.62 -8.77 -12.50
C ALA A 126 -3.24 -7.96 -13.73
N ASP A 127 -4.18 -7.13 -14.19
CA ASP A 127 -3.95 -6.09 -15.20
C ASP A 127 -4.65 -4.80 -14.78
N GLY A 128 -4.51 -3.74 -15.56
CA GLY A 128 -5.18 -2.47 -15.33
C GLY A 128 -4.90 -1.91 -13.92
N LEU A 129 -5.93 -1.34 -13.32
CA LEU A 129 -5.82 -0.72 -11.99
C LEU A 129 -5.39 -1.72 -10.92
N LEU A 130 -5.85 -2.97 -10.99
CA LEU A 130 -5.46 -3.99 -10.01
C LEU A 130 -3.96 -4.25 -10.04
N ALA A 131 -3.36 -4.34 -11.23
CA ALA A 131 -1.90 -4.52 -11.36
C ALA A 131 -1.15 -3.34 -10.76
N THR A 132 -1.58 -2.12 -11.03
CA THR A 132 -0.97 -0.92 -10.47
C THR A 132 -1.09 -0.90 -8.94
N CYS A 133 -2.27 -1.19 -8.43
CA CYS A 133 -2.54 -1.18 -6.99
C CYS A 133 -1.70 -2.22 -6.25
N VAL A 134 -1.66 -3.47 -6.72
CA VAL A 134 -0.90 -4.52 -6.03
C VAL A 134 0.60 -4.23 -6.05
N GLN A 135 1.13 -3.68 -7.14
CA GLN A 135 2.54 -3.29 -7.23
C GLN A 135 2.87 -2.15 -6.28
N HIS A 136 1.98 -1.14 -6.18
CA HIS A 136 2.12 -0.03 -5.24
C HIS A 136 2.19 -0.53 -3.78
N GLU A 137 1.29 -1.47 -3.40
CA GLU A 137 1.27 -2.00 -2.04
C GLU A 137 2.49 -2.87 -1.73
N ILE A 138 2.93 -3.68 -2.69
CA ILE A 138 4.16 -4.49 -2.51
C ILE A 138 5.38 -3.59 -2.35
N ASP A 139 5.46 -2.47 -3.08
CA ASP A 139 6.53 -1.49 -2.90
C ASP A 139 6.65 -1.02 -1.46
N HIS A 140 5.53 -0.76 -0.78
CA HIS A 140 5.55 -0.38 0.63
C HIS A 140 6.27 -1.40 1.51
N LEU A 141 6.15 -2.68 1.18
CA LEU A 141 6.83 -3.76 1.93
C LEU A 141 8.35 -3.72 1.76
N ASP A 142 8.82 -3.10 0.68
CA ASP A 142 10.24 -2.91 0.38
C ASP A 142 10.74 -1.50 0.74
N GLY A 143 9.92 -0.72 1.41
CA GLY A 143 10.25 0.64 1.81
C GLY A 143 10.22 1.65 0.66
N VAL A 144 9.46 1.37 -0.40
CA VAL A 144 9.36 2.22 -1.59
C VAL A 144 8.00 2.90 -1.63
N LEU A 145 8.01 4.21 -1.81
CA LEU A 145 6.81 5.03 -1.98
C LEU A 145 6.64 5.38 -3.46
N PHE A 146 5.41 5.74 -3.88
CA PHE A 146 5.18 6.08 -5.29
C PHE A 146 6.05 7.26 -5.74
N VAL A 147 6.36 8.21 -4.85
CA VAL A 147 7.23 9.34 -5.15
C VAL A 147 8.67 8.93 -5.49
N ASP A 148 9.10 7.74 -5.07
CA ASP A 148 10.42 7.23 -5.38
C ASP A 148 10.57 6.84 -6.87
N HIS A 149 9.44 6.71 -7.59
CA HIS A 149 9.42 6.50 -9.03
C HIS A 149 9.48 7.80 -9.84
N LEU A 150 9.41 8.94 -9.16
CA LEU A 150 9.45 10.27 -9.77
C LEU A 150 10.89 10.77 -9.87
N THR A 151 11.08 11.89 -10.61
CA THR A 151 12.38 12.58 -10.57
C THR A 151 12.68 13.04 -9.14
N ALA A 152 13.97 13.17 -8.81
CA ALA A 152 14.39 13.65 -7.50
C ALA A 152 13.78 15.02 -7.16
N LEU A 153 13.66 15.90 -8.15
CA LEU A 153 13.05 17.21 -7.96
C LEU A 153 11.58 17.11 -7.56
N LYS A 154 10.78 16.34 -8.31
CA LYS A 154 9.34 16.16 -8.01
C LYS A 154 9.13 15.50 -6.65
N ARG A 155 9.89 14.44 -6.37
CA ARG A 155 9.84 13.74 -5.09
C ARG A 155 10.11 14.70 -3.93
N ASN A 156 11.20 15.46 -4.03
CA ASN A 156 11.62 16.36 -2.94
C ASN A 156 10.63 17.49 -2.70
N ILE A 157 9.98 18.01 -3.74
CA ILE A 157 8.92 19.02 -3.61
C ILE A 157 7.75 18.45 -2.80
N ILE A 158 7.29 17.25 -3.12
CA ILE A 158 6.19 16.62 -2.39
C ILE A 158 6.56 16.36 -0.93
N LEU A 159 7.74 15.79 -0.69
CA LEU A 159 8.19 15.48 0.67
C LEU A 159 8.35 16.74 1.53
N ARG A 160 8.82 17.85 0.96
CA ARG A 160 8.91 19.13 1.67
C ARG A 160 7.52 19.66 2.06
N LYS A 161 6.55 19.56 1.14
CA LYS A 161 5.17 20.00 1.40
C LYS A 161 4.54 19.16 2.52
N LEU A 162 4.77 17.86 2.51
CA LEU A 162 4.29 16.96 3.56
C LEU A 162 4.93 17.27 4.92
N LEU A 163 6.22 17.51 4.94
CA LEU A 163 6.92 17.87 6.17
C LEU A 163 6.40 19.20 6.74
N LYS A 164 6.17 20.19 5.88
CA LYS A 164 5.63 21.48 6.26
C LYS A 164 4.20 21.35 6.82
N ALA A 165 3.34 20.59 6.18
CA ALA A 165 1.98 20.34 6.63
C ALA A 165 1.97 19.64 7.99
N LYS A 166 2.84 18.63 8.18
CA LYS A 166 2.96 17.90 9.43
C LYS A 166 3.42 18.79 10.59
N LYS A 167 4.32 19.72 10.34
CA LYS A 167 4.76 20.72 11.34
C LYS A 167 3.65 21.69 11.69
N SER A 168 2.83 22.10 10.72
CA SER A 168 1.70 23.01 10.93
C SER A 168 0.60 22.37 11.79
N ASP A 169 0.44 21.06 11.71
CA ASP A 169 -0.57 20.32 12.46
C ASP A 169 -0.13 19.93 13.88
N GLN A 170 1.15 20.19 14.22
CA GLN A 170 1.62 19.94 15.57
C GLN A 170 1.06 21.00 16.54
N PRO A 171 0.58 20.56 17.73
CA PRO A 171 0.12 21.52 18.72
C PRO A 171 1.26 22.45 19.13
N ILE A 172 0.96 23.74 19.20
CA ILE A 172 1.90 24.72 19.70
C ILE A 172 2.07 24.44 21.19
N SER A 173 3.26 24.01 21.58
CA SER A 173 3.57 23.89 23.00
C SER A 173 3.78 25.30 23.55
N ALA A 174 2.92 25.65 24.47
CA ALA A 174 3.03 26.90 25.18
C ALA A 174 4.15 26.81 26.23
#